data_e6bd5efdc0e1f87f1acbc925b246839d
#
_entry.id   e6bd5efdc0e1f87f1acbc925b246839d
#
_cell.length_a   1.000
_cell.length_b   1.000
_cell.length_c   1.000
_cell.angle_alpha   90.00
_cell.angle_beta   90.00
_cell.angle_gamma   90.00
#
_symmetry.space_group_name_H-M   'P 1'
#
loop_
_entity.id
_entity.type
_entity.pdbx_description
1 polymer ?
#
loop_
_entity_poly.entity_id
_entity_poly.type
_entity_poly.pdbx_seq_one_letter_code
_entity_poly.pdbx_strand_id
1 'polypeptide(L)'
;MKQIFPPSITGKGSGGLGSGHASVLDHSFGKSDPYTLGVEEEYMLLDPETWDLVQHIDSVLAAAEDGEHHERIHAELMQSVLEVTTPVCRTAADVMRSLSQLRSYVAELARSEGCRVGSAGTHPFSLFERQRITARDRYRQLVDQLQYIARRELIFGMHMHVAVDDPEKAIQVMNGLLVHLPQMLALSASSPFWRGEPTGLASSRQMVFAAFPRSGPPPRFKDYADYAEVVGQLERTGCIADYTHIWWDIRPHPRLGTIEMRVCDAVTRLEDVVAITAFFQAIVKMYCELHESGKEIPTWHRLLTTENKWLAARYGLEAPIMDLATGRRNRVPVAQLVRRTLRDVEPHARELGSERELEGVREILARGNGSDRQLRVWNANRDIVEVVREISIATEAAAVSESAAN
;
A
#
# COMPACT_ATOMS: atom_id res chain seq x y z
N MET A 1 -27.06 33.84 -3.22
CA MET A 1 -26.83 32.44 -3.61
C MET A 1 -26.53 32.39 -5.08
N LYS A 2 -25.26 32.36 -5.48
CA LYS A 2 -24.85 32.20 -6.89
C LYS A 2 -24.59 30.71 -7.11
N GLN A 3 -25.29 30.12 -8.08
CA GLN A 3 -25.06 28.75 -8.52
C GLN A 3 -23.64 28.60 -9.04
N ILE A 4 -22.87 27.72 -8.45
CA ILE A 4 -21.54 27.31 -8.92
C ILE A 4 -21.72 25.99 -9.66
N PHE A 5 -22.00 26.10 -10.97
CA PHE A 5 -21.79 24.98 -11.91
C PHE A 5 -20.64 25.35 -12.83
N PRO A 6 -19.71 24.44 -13.12
CA PRO A 6 -18.65 24.70 -14.08
C PRO A 6 -19.24 24.88 -15.49
N PRO A 7 -18.59 25.64 -16.40
CA PRO A 7 -19.10 25.92 -17.74
C PRO A 7 -19.20 24.64 -18.56
N SER A 8 -20.34 24.48 -19.26
CA SER A 8 -20.58 23.42 -20.22
C SER A 8 -19.56 23.49 -21.37
N ILE A 9 -18.81 22.41 -21.58
CA ILE A 9 -17.97 22.23 -22.76
C ILE A 9 -18.89 21.87 -23.93
N THR A 10 -19.29 22.87 -24.71
CA THR A 10 -19.94 22.67 -26.00
C THR A 10 -18.89 22.54 -27.09
N GLY A 11 -18.47 21.29 -27.34
CA GLY A 11 -17.72 20.92 -28.55
C GLY A 11 -18.67 20.27 -29.56
N LYS A 12 -19.05 21.00 -30.63
CA LYS A 12 -19.74 20.42 -31.80
C LYS A 12 -18.79 19.48 -32.53
N GLY A 13 -19.10 18.21 -32.58
CA GLY A 13 -18.51 17.22 -33.46
C GLY A 13 -19.56 16.18 -33.82
N SER A 14 -20.25 16.39 -34.97
CA SER A 14 -21.08 15.42 -35.62
C SER A 14 -20.22 14.29 -36.19
N GLY A 15 -20.32 13.09 -35.65
CA GLY A 15 -19.63 11.92 -36.20
C GLY A 15 -20.34 10.65 -35.72
N GLY A 16 -20.78 9.85 -36.68
CA GLY A 16 -21.67 8.73 -36.66
C GLY A 16 -21.53 7.74 -35.50
N LEU A 17 -22.66 7.17 -35.13
CA LEU A 17 -22.80 5.95 -34.32
C LEU A 17 -22.15 4.77 -35.07
N GLY A 18 -20.83 4.68 -34.99
CA GLY A 18 -20.10 3.46 -35.28
C GLY A 18 -20.15 2.58 -34.05
N SER A 19 -20.49 1.31 -34.19
CA SER A 19 -20.32 0.23 -33.22
C SER A 19 -18.82 0.08 -32.90
N GLY A 20 -18.27 1.00 -32.08
CA GLY A 20 -16.90 0.96 -31.62
C GLY A 20 -16.77 -0.15 -30.58
N HIS A 21 -16.01 -1.19 -30.89
CA HIS A 21 -15.43 -2.04 -29.89
C HIS A 21 -14.71 -1.13 -28.89
N ALA A 22 -15.07 -1.23 -27.61
CA ALA A 22 -14.35 -0.60 -26.52
C ALA A 22 -12.86 -0.96 -26.72
N SER A 23 -11.97 0.03 -26.81
CA SER A 23 -10.53 -0.24 -26.87
C SER A 23 -10.18 -0.97 -25.57
N VAL A 24 -9.73 -2.20 -25.68
CA VAL A 24 -9.21 -2.94 -24.53
C VAL A 24 -8.07 -2.14 -23.95
N LEU A 25 -8.10 -1.88 -22.65
CA LEU A 25 -7.03 -1.15 -21.98
C LEU A 25 -5.70 -1.86 -22.20
N ASP A 26 -4.73 -1.18 -22.82
CA ASP A 26 -3.41 -1.74 -23.10
C ASP A 26 -2.74 -2.23 -21.82
N HIS A 27 -2.10 -3.39 -21.89
CA HIS A 27 -1.49 -4.01 -20.73
C HIS A 27 -0.13 -4.66 -21.01
N SER A 28 0.60 -4.93 -19.92
CA SER A 28 1.91 -5.61 -19.90
C SER A 28 1.87 -6.96 -19.17
N PHE A 29 0.68 -7.49 -18.86
CA PHE A 29 0.58 -8.85 -18.31
C PHE A 29 1.26 -9.85 -19.24
N GLY A 30 2.09 -10.74 -18.66
CA GLY A 30 2.88 -11.70 -19.40
C GLY A 30 4.20 -11.18 -19.99
N LYS A 31 4.55 -9.88 -19.80
CA LYS A 31 5.85 -9.35 -20.26
C LYS A 31 6.98 -9.55 -19.24
N SER A 32 6.66 -9.70 -17.97
CA SER A 32 7.60 -10.04 -16.90
C SER A 32 7.47 -11.50 -16.51
N ASP A 33 8.54 -12.07 -15.94
CA ASP A 33 8.47 -13.41 -15.36
C ASP A 33 7.37 -13.44 -14.29
N PRO A 34 6.51 -14.49 -14.25
CA PRO A 34 5.44 -14.59 -13.26
C PRO A 34 6.00 -14.55 -11.83
N TYR A 35 5.21 -13.94 -10.94
CA TYR A 35 5.50 -13.81 -9.51
C TYR A 35 6.71 -12.93 -9.16
N THR A 36 7.33 -12.22 -10.13
CA THR A 36 8.30 -11.17 -9.78
C THR A 36 7.63 -10.07 -8.97
N LEU A 37 8.42 -9.43 -8.11
CA LEU A 37 7.99 -8.51 -7.08
C LEU A 37 8.44 -7.08 -7.35
N GLY A 38 7.63 -6.11 -6.93
CA GLY A 38 7.98 -4.72 -6.72
C GLY A 38 7.42 -4.26 -5.38
N VAL A 39 8.16 -3.43 -4.66
CA VAL A 39 7.70 -2.84 -3.40
C VAL A 39 7.95 -1.34 -3.44
N GLU A 40 6.96 -0.57 -2.99
CA GLU A 40 7.01 0.86 -2.79
C GLU A 40 6.83 1.14 -1.29
N GLU A 41 7.68 2.00 -0.73
CA GLU A 41 7.58 2.43 0.66
C GLU A 41 7.57 3.95 0.73
N GLU A 42 6.66 4.49 1.54
CA GLU A 42 6.57 5.92 1.82
C GLU A 42 7.17 6.22 3.20
N TYR A 43 8.04 7.24 3.26
CA TYR A 43 8.74 7.67 4.47
C TYR A 43 8.39 9.09 4.87
N MET A 44 8.34 9.31 6.17
CA MET A 44 8.30 10.60 6.82
C MET A 44 9.68 11.24 6.77
N LEU A 45 9.76 12.53 6.42
CA LEU A 45 10.93 13.36 6.68
C LEU A 45 10.72 14.09 8.01
N LEU A 46 11.61 13.87 8.97
CA LEU A 46 11.46 14.26 10.36
C LEU A 46 12.55 15.26 10.79
N ASP A 47 12.17 16.27 11.54
CA ASP A 47 13.10 17.15 12.23
C ASP A 47 13.79 16.38 13.37
N PRO A 48 15.14 16.40 13.45
CA PRO A 48 15.87 15.60 14.44
C PRO A 48 15.75 16.09 15.89
N GLU A 49 15.27 17.31 16.12
CA GLU A 49 15.08 17.89 17.44
C GLU A 49 13.63 17.79 17.94
N THR A 50 12.70 18.20 17.09
CA THR A 50 11.26 18.26 17.43
C THR A 50 10.50 16.99 17.09
N TRP A 51 11.04 16.17 16.17
CA TRP A 51 10.41 14.98 15.61
C TRP A 51 9.10 15.25 14.85
N ASP A 52 8.80 16.52 14.53
CA ASP A 52 7.71 16.91 13.65
C ASP A 52 8.12 16.69 12.18
N LEU A 53 7.14 16.68 11.28
CA LEU A 53 7.41 16.58 9.84
C LEU A 53 8.06 17.84 9.28
N VAL A 54 9.06 17.67 8.41
CA VAL A 54 9.73 18.75 7.69
C VAL A 54 9.51 18.66 6.18
N GLN A 55 9.44 19.82 5.50
CA GLN A 55 9.17 19.92 4.07
C GLN A 55 10.47 19.97 3.26
N HIS A 56 11.26 18.90 3.32
CA HIS A 56 12.61 18.82 2.76
C HIS A 56 12.74 17.95 1.50
N ILE A 57 11.62 17.49 0.91
CA ILE A 57 11.68 16.57 -0.24
C ILE A 57 12.50 17.14 -1.41
N ASP A 58 12.39 18.44 -1.70
CA ASP A 58 13.09 19.03 -2.83
C ASP A 58 14.62 19.04 -2.62
N SER A 59 15.11 19.30 -1.39
CA SER A 59 16.55 19.24 -1.07
C SER A 59 17.06 17.82 -1.05
N VAL A 60 16.32 16.87 -0.48
CA VAL A 60 16.67 15.44 -0.49
C VAL A 60 16.77 14.89 -1.90
N LEU A 61 15.82 15.24 -2.79
CA LEU A 61 15.88 14.82 -4.20
C LEU A 61 17.04 15.46 -4.94
N ALA A 62 17.35 16.75 -4.67
CA ALA A 62 18.52 17.41 -5.26
C ALA A 62 19.84 16.75 -4.81
N ALA A 63 19.93 16.36 -3.54
CA ALA A 63 21.09 15.61 -3.01
C ALA A 63 21.22 14.20 -3.61
N ALA A 64 20.09 13.61 -4.08
CA ALA A 64 20.08 12.30 -4.70
C ALA A 64 20.39 12.33 -6.22
N GLU A 65 20.37 13.49 -6.89
CA GLU A 65 20.36 13.61 -8.36
C GLU A 65 21.52 12.89 -9.05
N ASP A 66 22.72 12.95 -8.47
CA ASP A 66 23.91 12.26 -8.99
C ASP A 66 24.17 10.89 -8.36
N GLY A 67 23.26 10.40 -7.52
CA GLY A 67 23.41 9.16 -6.77
C GLY A 67 22.96 7.91 -7.51
N GLU A 68 23.50 6.74 -7.12
CA GLU A 68 23.23 5.45 -7.72
C GLU A 68 21.73 5.08 -7.75
N HIS A 69 20.96 5.57 -6.76
CA HIS A 69 19.55 5.21 -6.58
C HIS A 69 18.57 6.34 -6.90
N HIS A 70 19.00 7.41 -7.60
CA HIS A 70 18.15 8.60 -7.86
C HIS A 70 16.83 8.25 -8.55
N GLU A 71 16.84 7.30 -9.50
CA GLU A 71 15.63 6.86 -10.23
C GLU A 71 14.63 6.06 -9.35
N ARG A 72 15.03 5.72 -8.12
CA ARG A 72 14.23 4.93 -7.16
C ARG A 72 13.60 5.77 -6.07
N ILE A 73 13.90 7.07 -6.05
CA ILE A 73 13.45 7.99 -5.01
C ILE A 73 12.52 9.02 -5.64
N HIS A 74 11.34 9.17 -5.08
CA HIS A 74 10.30 10.00 -5.65
C HIS A 74 9.71 10.95 -4.60
N ALA A 75 9.23 12.11 -5.07
CA ALA A 75 8.38 12.96 -4.26
C ALA A 75 6.95 12.45 -4.29
N GLU A 76 6.26 12.59 -3.18
CA GLU A 76 4.84 12.35 -3.05
C GLU A 76 4.03 13.66 -2.89
N LEU A 77 2.72 13.55 -2.63
CA LEU A 77 1.78 14.66 -2.55
C LEU A 77 2.24 15.75 -1.57
N MET A 78 2.78 15.36 -0.42
CA MET A 78 3.26 16.29 0.60
C MET A 78 4.79 16.41 0.55
N GLN A 79 5.32 17.63 0.75
CA GLN A 79 6.77 17.89 0.76
C GLN A 79 7.51 17.24 1.95
N SER A 80 6.80 16.63 2.87
CA SER A 80 7.32 15.88 4.00
C SER A 80 7.31 14.36 3.77
N VAL A 81 6.98 13.92 2.56
CA VAL A 81 6.88 12.50 2.18
C VAL A 81 7.88 12.19 1.07
N LEU A 82 8.63 11.13 1.27
CA LEU A 82 9.55 10.55 0.30
C LEU A 82 9.11 9.11 0.00
N GLU A 83 9.02 8.75 -1.27
CA GLU A 83 8.72 7.40 -1.71
C GLU A 83 9.97 6.74 -2.30
N VAL A 84 10.15 5.44 -2.02
CA VAL A 84 11.13 4.62 -2.71
C VAL A 84 10.45 3.46 -3.43
N THR A 85 11.03 3.05 -4.57
CA THR A 85 10.57 1.91 -5.36
C THR A 85 11.71 0.93 -5.60
N THR A 86 11.50 -0.37 -5.31
CA THR A 86 12.51 -1.39 -5.63
C THR A 86 12.65 -1.58 -7.15
N PRO A 87 13.81 -2.08 -7.63
CA PRO A 87 13.84 -2.73 -8.93
C PRO A 87 12.92 -3.96 -8.95
N VAL A 88 12.73 -4.56 -10.13
CA VAL A 88 12.03 -5.86 -10.22
C VAL A 88 12.85 -6.92 -9.48
N CYS A 89 12.26 -7.50 -8.45
CA CYS A 89 12.84 -8.53 -7.60
C CYS A 89 12.28 -9.90 -8.00
N ARG A 90 13.12 -10.94 -8.00
CA ARG A 90 12.67 -12.31 -8.30
C ARG A 90 12.15 -13.03 -7.07
N THR A 91 12.74 -12.74 -5.91
CA THR A 91 12.44 -13.39 -4.64
C THR A 91 12.20 -12.36 -3.53
N ALA A 92 11.60 -12.78 -2.43
CA ALA A 92 11.47 -11.94 -1.23
C ALA A 92 12.85 -11.58 -0.62
N ALA A 93 13.86 -12.45 -0.79
CA ALA A 93 15.24 -12.15 -0.40
C ALA A 93 15.86 -11.01 -1.24
N ASP A 94 15.49 -10.89 -2.52
CA ASP A 94 15.89 -9.75 -3.36
C ASP A 94 15.24 -8.45 -2.87
N VAL A 95 13.97 -8.52 -2.45
CA VAL A 95 13.28 -7.37 -1.83
C VAL A 95 14.00 -6.94 -0.56
N MET A 96 14.40 -7.89 0.31
CA MET A 96 15.18 -7.59 1.53
C MET A 96 16.44 -6.82 1.19
N ARG A 97 17.26 -7.29 0.23
CA ARG A 97 18.51 -6.63 -0.17
C ARG A 97 18.25 -5.24 -0.73
N SER A 98 17.30 -5.13 -1.67
CA SER A 98 17.02 -3.86 -2.34
C SER A 98 16.50 -2.80 -1.36
N LEU A 99 15.57 -3.17 -0.48
CA LEU A 99 15.03 -2.23 0.51
C LEU A 99 16.06 -1.90 1.61
N SER A 100 16.94 -2.84 2.02
CA SER A 100 18.03 -2.55 2.93
C SER A 100 18.95 -1.47 2.36
N GLN A 101 19.36 -1.60 1.11
CA GLN A 101 20.20 -0.60 0.42
C GLN A 101 19.47 0.74 0.26
N LEU A 102 18.22 0.73 -0.18
CA LEU A 102 17.42 1.95 -0.35
C LEU A 102 17.15 2.67 0.98
N ARG A 103 16.82 1.94 2.06
CA ARG A 103 16.63 2.54 3.40
C ARG A 103 17.93 3.16 3.93
N SER A 104 19.07 2.48 3.74
CA SER A 104 20.39 3.01 4.10
C SER A 104 20.68 4.30 3.35
N TYR A 105 20.52 4.26 2.04
CA TYR A 105 20.77 5.41 1.17
C TYR A 105 19.86 6.61 1.51
N VAL A 106 18.57 6.39 1.68
CA VAL A 106 17.62 7.46 2.04
C VAL A 106 17.90 8.02 3.43
N ALA A 107 18.27 7.16 4.41
CA ALA A 107 18.65 7.63 5.75
C ALA A 107 19.92 8.50 5.74
N GLU A 108 20.88 8.20 4.87
CA GLU A 108 22.10 9.01 4.69
C GLU A 108 21.79 10.34 4.01
N LEU A 109 21.01 10.33 2.95
CA LEU A 109 20.55 11.55 2.27
C LEU A 109 19.77 12.47 3.22
N ALA A 110 18.81 11.90 3.96
CA ALA A 110 18.03 12.68 4.91
C ALA A 110 18.93 13.33 5.97
N ARG A 111 19.91 12.60 6.51
CA ARG A 111 20.87 13.15 7.48
C ARG A 111 21.75 14.25 6.89
N SER A 112 22.19 14.14 5.64
CA SER A 112 22.96 15.21 4.98
C SER A 112 22.15 16.49 4.79
N GLU A 113 20.82 16.37 4.68
CA GLU A 113 19.89 17.49 4.57
C GLU A 113 19.29 17.92 5.93
N GLY A 114 19.88 17.46 7.04
CA GLY A 114 19.50 17.86 8.40
C GLY A 114 18.17 17.26 8.88
N CYS A 115 17.70 16.16 8.28
CA CYS A 115 16.49 15.47 8.73
C CYS A 115 16.72 13.96 8.97
N ARG A 116 15.71 13.28 9.49
CA ARG A 116 15.67 11.84 9.74
C ARG A 116 14.51 11.23 8.96
N VAL A 117 14.49 9.91 8.90
CA VAL A 117 13.39 9.18 8.25
C VAL A 117 12.63 8.32 9.24
N GLY A 118 11.33 8.12 8.98
CA GLY A 118 10.48 7.21 9.73
C GLY A 118 9.44 6.55 8.83
N SER A 119 9.04 5.32 9.15
CA SER A 119 8.03 4.56 8.41
C SER A 119 6.94 4.06 9.35
N ALA A 120 5.74 4.60 9.20
CA ALA A 120 4.50 4.18 9.86
C ALA A 120 3.30 4.72 9.07
N GLY A 121 2.10 4.16 9.25
CA GLY A 121 0.93 4.55 8.44
C GLY A 121 0.44 5.98 8.64
N THR A 122 0.72 6.62 9.78
CA THR A 122 0.49 8.04 10.05
C THR A 122 1.61 8.59 10.91
N HIS A 123 1.89 9.89 10.77
CA HIS A 123 2.70 10.58 11.77
C HIS A 123 1.87 10.75 13.06
N PRO A 124 2.38 10.36 14.24
CA PRO A 124 1.61 10.35 15.46
C PRO A 124 0.98 11.70 15.85
N PHE A 125 1.66 12.84 15.64
CA PHE A 125 1.18 14.13 16.10
C PHE A 125 1.19 15.29 15.09
N SER A 126 1.91 15.17 13.97
CA SER A 126 1.97 16.25 12.97
C SER A 126 0.58 16.58 12.40
N LEU A 127 0.40 17.86 12.07
CA LEU A 127 -0.86 18.38 11.56
C LEU A 127 -0.80 18.49 10.03
N PHE A 128 -1.79 17.95 9.34
CA PHE A 128 -1.88 18.04 7.88
C PHE A 128 -2.05 19.49 7.40
N GLU A 129 -2.66 20.36 8.22
CA GLU A 129 -2.83 21.78 7.92
C GLU A 129 -1.50 22.55 7.80
N ARG A 130 -0.42 22.01 8.36
CA ARG A 130 0.92 22.58 8.29
C ARG A 130 1.75 22.05 7.15
N GLN A 131 1.26 21.03 6.42
CA GLN A 131 2.00 20.43 5.33
C GLN A 131 1.86 21.24 4.04
N ARG A 132 2.89 21.21 3.21
CA ARG A 132 2.91 21.83 1.89
C ARG A 132 2.74 20.76 0.82
N ILE A 133 1.95 21.09 -0.19
CA ILE A 133 1.79 20.25 -1.38
C ILE A 133 3.05 20.40 -2.25
N THR A 134 3.56 19.28 -2.74
CA THR A 134 4.68 19.24 -3.68
C THR A 134 4.33 19.96 -4.97
N ALA A 135 5.22 20.85 -5.44
CA ALA A 135 4.96 21.76 -6.54
C ALA A 135 5.07 21.09 -7.93
N ARG A 136 4.29 20.01 -8.15
CA ARG A 136 4.17 19.29 -9.42
C ARG A 136 2.76 19.43 -9.99
N ASP A 137 2.62 19.50 -11.30
CA ASP A 137 1.33 19.72 -11.98
C ASP A 137 0.31 18.62 -11.64
N ARG A 138 0.73 17.36 -11.59
CA ARG A 138 -0.12 16.23 -11.20
C ARG A 138 -0.75 16.44 -9.81
N TYR A 139 0.04 16.90 -8.84
CA TYR A 139 -0.45 17.11 -7.47
C TYR A 139 -1.33 18.36 -7.35
N ARG A 140 -1.03 19.41 -8.11
CA ARG A 140 -1.92 20.59 -8.20
C ARG A 140 -3.29 20.21 -8.75
N GLN A 141 -3.33 19.44 -9.84
CA GLN A 141 -4.58 18.91 -10.42
C GLN A 141 -5.35 18.03 -9.44
N LEU A 142 -4.66 17.16 -8.70
CA LEU A 142 -5.27 16.32 -7.69
C LEU A 142 -5.90 17.15 -6.57
N VAL A 143 -5.16 18.16 -6.07
CA VAL A 143 -5.68 19.07 -5.03
C VAL A 143 -6.83 19.92 -5.55
N ASP A 144 -6.78 20.40 -6.79
CA ASP A 144 -7.87 21.14 -7.39
C ASP A 144 -9.14 20.30 -7.54
N GLN A 145 -8.99 19.01 -7.86
CA GLN A 145 -10.12 18.08 -8.00
C GLN A 145 -10.69 17.66 -6.65
N LEU A 146 -9.83 17.29 -5.67
CA LEU A 146 -10.26 16.68 -4.42
C LEU A 146 -10.35 17.65 -3.25
N GLN A 147 -9.79 18.86 -3.38
CA GLN A 147 -9.85 19.94 -2.41
C GLN A 147 -9.40 19.49 -0.99
N TYR A 148 -10.28 19.64 0.01
CA TYR A 148 -10.00 19.28 1.40
C TYR A 148 -9.57 17.83 1.58
N ILE A 149 -10.09 16.91 0.79
CA ILE A 149 -9.75 15.47 0.86
C ILE A 149 -8.26 15.27 0.58
N ALA A 150 -7.73 15.84 -0.53
CA ALA A 150 -6.31 15.75 -0.85
C ALA A 150 -5.42 16.45 0.18
N ARG A 151 -5.84 17.64 0.68
CA ARG A 151 -5.07 18.36 1.70
C ARG A 151 -4.95 17.63 3.03
N ARG A 152 -5.91 16.75 3.35
CA ARG A 152 -5.88 15.94 4.57
C ARG A 152 -5.04 14.67 4.46
N GLU A 153 -4.54 14.35 3.29
CA GLU A 153 -3.86 13.08 2.98
C GLU A 153 -2.42 13.08 3.53
N LEU A 154 -2.30 13.05 4.85
CA LEU A 154 -1.04 12.93 5.58
C LEU A 154 -0.91 11.51 6.13
N ILE A 155 -0.78 10.57 5.21
CA ILE A 155 -0.68 9.14 5.51
C ILE A 155 0.43 8.52 4.67
N PHE A 156 0.89 7.33 5.08
CA PHE A 156 2.00 6.65 4.46
C PHE A 156 1.65 5.18 4.25
N GLY A 157 1.91 4.68 3.06
CA GLY A 157 1.58 3.33 2.63
C GLY A 157 2.80 2.49 2.28
N MET A 158 2.54 1.20 2.18
CA MET A 158 3.39 0.23 1.53
C MET A 158 2.59 -0.43 0.42
N HIS A 159 3.10 -0.38 -0.81
CA HIS A 159 2.46 -1.04 -1.93
C HIS A 159 3.31 -2.22 -2.39
N MET A 160 2.66 -3.31 -2.74
CA MET A 160 3.33 -4.53 -3.18
C MET A 160 2.76 -4.97 -4.52
N HIS A 161 3.63 -5.22 -5.47
CA HIS A 161 3.32 -5.69 -6.80
C HIS A 161 3.76 -7.14 -6.98
N VAL A 162 2.87 -7.96 -7.53
CA VAL A 162 3.20 -9.33 -7.97
C VAL A 162 2.83 -9.48 -9.44
N ALA A 163 3.78 -9.84 -10.28
CA ALA A 163 3.57 -10.01 -11.72
C ALA A 163 2.69 -11.23 -12.00
N VAL A 164 1.75 -11.06 -12.92
CA VAL A 164 0.87 -12.10 -13.42
C VAL A 164 0.97 -12.15 -14.94
N ASP A 165 0.96 -13.34 -15.49
CA ASP A 165 1.24 -13.59 -16.90
C ASP A 165 0.04 -13.42 -17.84
N ASP A 166 -1.17 -13.26 -17.30
CA ASP A 166 -2.39 -13.17 -18.10
C ASP A 166 -3.41 -12.18 -17.47
N PRO A 167 -4.05 -11.30 -18.26
CA PRO A 167 -4.97 -10.29 -17.76
C PRO A 167 -6.27 -10.87 -17.18
N GLU A 168 -6.81 -11.94 -17.77
CA GLU A 168 -8.01 -12.62 -17.26
C GLU A 168 -7.71 -13.29 -15.91
N LYS A 169 -6.55 -13.96 -15.82
CA LYS A 169 -6.04 -14.54 -14.58
C LYS A 169 -5.89 -13.46 -13.51
N ALA A 170 -5.32 -12.30 -13.84
CA ALA A 170 -5.14 -11.19 -12.89
C ALA A 170 -6.48 -10.72 -12.29
N ILE A 171 -7.53 -10.61 -13.09
CA ILE A 171 -8.88 -10.24 -12.60
C ILE A 171 -9.48 -11.32 -11.69
N GLN A 172 -9.41 -12.60 -12.09
CA GLN A 172 -9.97 -13.68 -11.27
C GLN A 172 -9.19 -13.85 -9.95
N VAL A 173 -7.87 -13.76 -9.99
CA VAL A 173 -7.01 -13.78 -8.80
C VAL A 173 -7.31 -12.59 -7.90
N MET A 174 -7.40 -11.37 -8.43
CA MET A 174 -7.78 -10.19 -7.67
C MET A 174 -9.13 -10.36 -6.97
N ASN A 175 -10.16 -10.89 -7.66
CA ASN A 175 -11.46 -11.17 -7.06
C ASN A 175 -11.36 -12.11 -5.85
N GLY A 176 -10.50 -13.13 -5.93
CA GLY A 176 -10.25 -14.07 -4.83
C GLY A 176 -9.45 -13.46 -3.67
N LEU A 177 -8.53 -12.54 -3.98
CA LEU A 177 -7.67 -11.90 -2.99
C LEU A 177 -8.42 -10.98 -2.02
N LEU A 178 -9.64 -10.55 -2.33
CA LEU A 178 -10.42 -9.64 -1.49
C LEU A 178 -10.64 -10.16 -0.06
N VAL A 179 -10.72 -11.46 0.13
CA VAL A 179 -10.88 -12.08 1.46
C VAL A 179 -9.64 -11.92 2.34
N HIS A 180 -8.48 -11.68 1.74
CA HIS A 180 -7.20 -11.51 2.43
C HIS A 180 -6.88 -10.04 2.79
N LEU A 181 -7.64 -9.06 2.29
CA LEU A 181 -7.43 -7.64 2.63
C LEU A 181 -7.40 -7.38 4.15
N PRO A 182 -8.31 -7.96 4.98
CA PRO A 182 -8.25 -7.80 6.43
C PRO A 182 -6.99 -8.40 7.06
N GLN A 183 -6.47 -9.49 6.50
CA GLN A 183 -5.23 -10.13 6.97
C GLN A 183 -4.02 -9.26 6.69
N MET A 184 -3.90 -8.75 5.45
CA MET A 184 -2.82 -7.85 5.03
C MET A 184 -2.81 -6.58 5.87
N LEU A 185 -3.99 -5.97 6.07
CA LEU A 185 -4.13 -4.78 6.90
C LEU A 185 -3.77 -5.04 8.36
N ALA A 186 -4.24 -6.13 8.95
CA ALA A 186 -3.94 -6.44 10.34
C ALA A 186 -2.45 -6.71 10.59
N LEU A 187 -1.76 -7.33 9.63
CA LEU A 187 -0.31 -7.56 9.72
C LEU A 187 0.48 -6.26 9.62
N SER A 188 0.10 -5.36 8.71
CA SER A 188 0.79 -4.11 8.43
C SER A 188 0.38 -2.93 9.32
N ALA A 189 -0.70 -3.03 10.10
CA ALA A 189 -1.25 -1.92 10.88
C ALA A 189 -0.18 -1.22 11.73
N SER A 190 0.00 0.07 11.51
CA SER A 190 1.09 0.87 12.06
C SER A 190 0.69 2.34 12.26
N SER A 191 -0.60 2.62 12.55
CA SER A 191 -1.09 4.00 12.67
C SER A 191 -2.15 4.17 13.76
N PRO A 192 -1.80 3.91 15.07
CA PRO A 192 -2.77 4.02 16.17
C PRO A 192 -3.00 5.45 16.63
N PHE A 193 -2.22 6.41 16.13
CA PHE A 193 -2.29 7.82 16.52
C PHE A 193 -2.71 8.71 15.35
N TRP A 194 -3.40 9.80 15.68
CA TRP A 194 -3.73 10.86 14.75
C TRP A 194 -3.82 12.19 15.50
N ARG A 195 -3.07 13.22 15.05
CA ARG A 195 -3.08 14.59 15.62
C ARG A 195 -2.75 14.63 17.12
N GLY A 196 -1.82 13.80 17.56
CA GLY A 196 -1.36 13.76 18.96
C GLY A 196 -2.16 12.85 19.89
N GLU A 197 -3.23 12.21 19.39
CA GLU A 197 -4.14 11.41 20.23
C GLU A 197 -4.20 9.95 19.79
N PRO A 198 -4.29 9.00 20.75
CA PRO A 198 -4.64 7.63 20.45
C PRO A 198 -6.06 7.53 19.87
N THR A 199 -6.21 7.04 18.67
CA THR A 199 -7.52 7.00 17.99
C THR A 199 -8.41 5.83 18.42
N GLY A 200 -7.82 4.84 19.08
CA GLY A 200 -8.45 3.56 19.34
C GLY A 200 -8.50 2.64 18.11
N LEU A 201 -7.87 3.00 17.02
CA LEU A 201 -7.72 2.18 15.80
C LEU A 201 -6.30 1.59 15.75
N ALA A 202 -6.13 0.43 15.14
CA ALA A 202 -4.81 -0.10 14.79
C ALA A 202 -4.29 0.56 13.49
N SER A 203 -5.20 0.94 12.58
CA SER A 203 -4.89 1.69 11.37
C SER A 203 -5.82 2.89 11.19
N SER A 204 -5.36 4.07 11.61
CA SER A 204 -6.02 5.34 11.33
C SER A 204 -5.87 5.74 9.86
N ARG A 205 -4.78 5.33 9.22
CA ARG A 205 -4.54 5.54 7.79
C ARG A 205 -5.75 5.12 6.96
N GLN A 206 -6.32 3.95 7.23
CA GLN A 206 -7.47 3.45 6.49
C GLN A 206 -8.70 4.34 6.58
N MET A 207 -8.90 5.02 7.70
CA MET A 207 -10.03 5.94 7.88
C MET A 207 -9.80 7.29 7.21
N VAL A 208 -8.56 7.76 7.16
CA VAL A 208 -8.19 8.95 6.40
C VAL A 208 -8.37 8.69 4.90
N PHE A 209 -7.80 7.58 4.40
CA PHE A 209 -7.83 7.19 2.99
C PHE A 209 -9.24 6.87 2.48
N ALA A 210 -10.13 6.39 3.33
CA ALA A 210 -11.53 6.08 2.95
C ALA A 210 -12.34 7.29 2.45
N ALA A 211 -11.84 8.51 2.66
CA ALA A 211 -12.46 9.72 2.12
C ALA A 211 -12.18 9.93 0.62
N PHE A 212 -11.14 9.28 0.08
CA PHE A 212 -10.84 9.37 -1.35
C PHE A 212 -11.93 8.70 -2.18
N PRO A 213 -12.37 9.33 -3.27
CA PRO A 213 -13.28 8.69 -4.21
C PRO A 213 -12.58 7.46 -4.82
N ARG A 214 -13.35 6.43 -5.15
CA ARG A 214 -12.82 5.21 -5.76
C ARG A 214 -11.74 4.50 -4.90
N SER A 215 -11.83 4.63 -3.56
CA SER A 215 -11.01 3.90 -2.57
C SER A 215 -11.77 2.67 -2.00
N GLY A 216 -11.11 1.92 -1.13
CA GLY A 216 -11.67 0.72 -0.49
C GLY A 216 -11.57 -0.54 -1.34
N PRO A 217 -12.20 -1.65 -0.93
CA PRO A 217 -12.20 -2.88 -1.71
C PRO A 217 -12.83 -2.68 -3.08
N PRO A 218 -12.22 -3.15 -4.20
CA PRO A 218 -12.81 -3.04 -5.53
C PRO A 218 -14.13 -3.79 -5.64
N PRO A 219 -14.99 -3.45 -6.62
CA PRO A 219 -16.07 -4.33 -7.03
C PRO A 219 -15.49 -5.61 -7.65
N ARG A 220 -16.30 -6.66 -7.72
CA ARG A 220 -15.96 -7.85 -8.49
C ARG A 220 -16.13 -7.54 -9.98
N PHE A 221 -15.15 -7.94 -10.78
CA PHE A 221 -15.22 -7.91 -12.23
C PHE A 221 -15.40 -9.31 -12.80
N LYS A 222 -16.16 -9.41 -13.88
CA LYS A 222 -16.39 -10.67 -14.57
C LYS A 222 -15.11 -11.16 -15.26
N ASP A 223 -14.46 -10.28 -16.00
CA ASP A 223 -13.30 -10.52 -16.84
C ASP A 223 -12.51 -9.21 -17.03
N TYR A 224 -11.40 -9.26 -17.75
CA TYR A 224 -10.58 -8.08 -18.02
C TYR A 224 -11.31 -7.05 -18.90
N ALA A 225 -12.19 -7.50 -19.81
CA ALA A 225 -12.96 -6.61 -20.65
C ALA A 225 -13.97 -5.78 -19.83
N ASP A 226 -14.63 -6.39 -18.85
CA ASP A 226 -15.52 -5.69 -17.89
C ASP A 226 -14.75 -4.64 -17.07
N TYR A 227 -13.55 -4.96 -16.59
CA TYR A 227 -12.65 -4.00 -15.92
C TYR A 227 -12.28 -2.84 -16.87
N ALA A 228 -11.81 -3.15 -18.07
CA ALA A 228 -11.39 -2.16 -19.05
C ALA A 228 -12.53 -1.23 -19.48
N GLU A 229 -13.75 -1.75 -19.60
CA GLU A 229 -14.93 -0.93 -19.94
C GLU A 229 -15.25 0.08 -18.83
N VAL A 230 -15.23 -0.34 -17.55
CA VAL A 230 -15.47 0.57 -16.42
C VAL A 230 -14.39 1.66 -16.35
N VAL A 231 -13.11 1.29 -16.49
CA VAL A 231 -12.02 2.26 -16.54
C VAL A 231 -12.17 3.22 -17.71
N GLY A 232 -12.42 2.67 -18.91
CA GLY A 232 -12.63 3.46 -20.12
C GLY A 232 -13.81 4.43 -20.04
N GLN A 233 -14.91 4.06 -19.36
CA GLN A 233 -16.02 4.98 -19.11
C GLN A 233 -15.61 6.16 -18.24
N LEU A 234 -14.85 5.91 -17.16
CA LEU A 234 -14.37 6.97 -16.27
C LEU A 234 -13.39 7.93 -16.99
N GLU A 235 -12.53 7.39 -17.84
CA GLU A 235 -11.60 8.18 -18.67
C GLU A 235 -12.32 9.01 -19.74
N ARG A 236 -13.20 8.38 -20.51
CA ARG A 236 -14.00 9.06 -21.58
C ARG A 236 -14.88 10.18 -21.05
N THR A 237 -15.37 10.05 -19.84
CA THR A 237 -16.18 11.07 -19.16
C THR A 237 -15.36 12.14 -18.43
N GLY A 238 -14.02 12.02 -18.41
CA GLY A 238 -13.13 12.95 -17.72
C GLY A 238 -13.20 12.88 -16.19
N CYS A 239 -13.80 11.80 -15.63
CA CYS A 239 -13.83 11.58 -14.18
C CYS A 239 -12.45 11.23 -13.62
N ILE A 240 -11.60 10.59 -14.43
CA ILE A 240 -10.20 10.28 -14.15
C ILE A 240 -9.34 10.57 -15.39
N ALA A 241 -8.07 10.86 -15.20
CA ALA A 241 -7.12 10.99 -16.31
C ALA A 241 -6.68 9.62 -16.85
N ASP A 242 -6.43 8.67 -15.94
CA ASP A 242 -6.12 7.27 -16.24
C ASP A 242 -6.45 6.38 -15.02
N TYR A 243 -6.29 5.06 -15.19
CA TYR A 243 -6.59 4.07 -14.14
C TYR A 243 -5.80 4.28 -12.83
N THR A 244 -4.69 5.03 -12.81
CA THR A 244 -3.93 5.31 -11.58
C THR A 244 -4.71 6.17 -10.58
N HIS A 245 -5.79 6.85 -11.03
CA HIS A 245 -6.73 7.59 -10.20
C HIS A 245 -7.82 6.71 -9.57
N ILE A 246 -7.68 5.39 -9.65
CA ILE A 246 -8.51 4.41 -8.96
C ILE A 246 -7.69 3.87 -7.79
N TRP A 247 -8.06 4.28 -6.58
CA TRP A 247 -7.29 4.03 -5.35
C TRP A 247 -7.84 2.86 -4.52
N TRP A 248 -8.24 1.77 -5.20
CA TRP A 248 -8.70 0.57 -4.48
C TRP A 248 -7.60 -0.05 -3.62
N ASP A 249 -8.01 -0.78 -2.58
CA ASP A 249 -7.12 -1.50 -1.66
C ASP A 249 -6.24 -2.55 -2.34
N ILE A 250 -6.71 -3.07 -3.46
CA ILE A 250 -5.99 -3.96 -4.39
C ILE A 250 -6.51 -3.65 -5.80
N ARG A 251 -5.62 -3.62 -6.77
CA ARG A 251 -6.00 -3.36 -8.17
C ARG A 251 -5.11 -4.10 -9.17
N PRO A 252 -5.61 -4.38 -10.38
CA PRO A 252 -4.73 -4.70 -11.49
C PRO A 252 -3.91 -3.45 -11.82
N HIS A 253 -2.66 -3.64 -12.16
CA HIS A 253 -1.81 -2.57 -12.67
C HIS A 253 -1.39 -2.86 -14.12
N PRO A 254 -2.21 -2.50 -15.14
CA PRO A 254 -2.02 -2.89 -16.53
C PRO A 254 -0.63 -2.54 -17.08
N ARG A 255 -0.14 -1.33 -16.79
CA ARG A 255 1.15 -0.84 -17.30
C ARG A 255 2.35 -1.66 -16.81
N LEU A 256 2.29 -2.21 -15.60
CA LEU A 256 3.33 -3.06 -15.02
C LEU A 256 3.06 -4.56 -15.21
N GLY A 257 1.83 -4.96 -15.56
CA GLY A 257 1.44 -6.36 -15.65
C GLY A 257 1.38 -7.08 -14.29
N THR A 258 0.94 -6.37 -13.25
CA THR A 258 0.96 -6.86 -11.87
C THR A 258 -0.41 -6.74 -11.20
N ILE A 259 -0.60 -7.49 -10.10
CA ILE A 259 -1.60 -7.17 -9.08
C ILE A 259 -0.90 -6.36 -7.98
N GLU A 260 -1.47 -5.21 -7.66
CA GLU A 260 -0.95 -4.26 -6.68
C GLU A 260 -1.79 -4.28 -5.41
N MET A 261 -1.18 -4.62 -4.27
CA MET A 261 -1.77 -4.54 -2.93
C MET A 261 -1.44 -3.19 -2.30
N ARG A 262 -2.46 -2.40 -1.97
CA ARG A 262 -2.36 -1.01 -1.47
C ARG A 262 -2.90 -0.82 -0.06
N VAL A 263 -3.58 -1.83 0.48
CA VAL A 263 -4.27 -1.74 1.78
C VAL A 263 -3.32 -1.55 2.96
N CYS A 264 -2.03 -1.87 2.80
CA CYS A 264 -1.05 -1.89 3.88
C CYS A 264 -0.65 -0.48 4.33
N ASP A 265 -0.58 -0.26 5.64
CA ASP A 265 0.13 0.88 6.22
C ASP A 265 1.63 0.76 5.90
N ALA A 266 2.35 1.87 5.86
CA ALA A 266 3.81 1.84 5.85
C ALA A 266 4.33 1.13 7.11
N VAL A 267 5.28 0.21 6.93
CA VAL A 267 5.74 -0.72 7.97
C VAL A 267 7.14 -0.34 8.44
N THR A 268 7.29 -0.15 9.76
CA THR A 268 8.53 0.36 10.34
C THR A 268 9.72 -0.60 10.16
N ARG A 269 9.53 -1.89 10.43
CA ARG A 269 10.61 -2.90 10.38
C ARG A 269 10.72 -3.51 9.00
N LEU A 270 11.92 -3.55 8.45
CA LEU A 270 12.19 -4.11 7.13
C LEU A 270 11.82 -5.61 7.05
N GLU A 271 12.11 -6.36 8.10
CA GLU A 271 11.80 -7.80 8.15
C GLU A 271 10.28 -8.05 8.05
N ASP A 272 9.46 -7.14 8.62
CA ASP A 272 8.00 -7.21 8.53
C ASP A 272 7.51 -6.89 7.12
N VAL A 273 8.10 -5.89 6.46
CA VAL A 273 7.81 -5.57 5.05
C VAL A 273 8.02 -6.79 4.17
N VAL A 274 9.18 -7.43 4.31
CA VAL A 274 9.57 -8.59 3.49
C VAL A 274 8.68 -9.81 3.80
N ALA A 275 8.36 -10.04 5.08
CA ALA A 275 7.46 -11.12 5.49
C ALA A 275 6.06 -10.96 4.89
N ILE A 276 5.49 -9.75 4.95
CA ILE A 276 4.17 -9.44 4.38
C ILE A 276 4.21 -9.57 2.84
N THR A 277 5.31 -9.15 2.21
CA THR A 277 5.51 -9.28 0.75
C THR A 277 5.58 -10.75 0.33
N ALA A 278 6.35 -11.59 1.04
CA ALA A 278 6.43 -13.03 0.79
C ALA A 278 5.07 -13.72 0.97
N PHE A 279 4.32 -13.30 2.00
CA PHE A 279 2.97 -13.81 2.24
C PHE A 279 2.02 -13.46 1.10
N PHE A 280 2.03 -12.21 0.65
CA PHE A 280 1.23 -11.77 -0.50
C PHE A 280 1.61 -12.51 -1.79
N GLN A 281 2.91 -12.64 -2.10
CA GLN A 281 3.40 -13.37 -3.26
C GLN A 281 2.90 -14.83 -3.27
N ALA A 282 3.01 -15.51 -2.15
CA ALA A 282 2.58 -16.90 -2.01
C ALA A 282 1.05 -17.07 -2.16
N ILE A 283 0.25 -16.11 -1.64
CA ILE A 283 -1.20 -16.10 -1.83
C ILE A 283 -1.54 -15.88 -3.31
N VAL A 284 -0.88 -14.95 -4.01
CA VAL A 284 -1.09 -14.73 -5.45
C VAL A 284 -0.81 -15.98 -6.24
N LYS A 285 0.35 -16.64 -5.99
CA LYS A 285 0.72 -17.91 -6.66
C LYS A 285 -0.34 -18.99 -6.42
N MET A 286 -0.76 -19.18 -5.19
CA MET A 286 -1.82 -20.14 -4.84
C MET A 286 -3.10 -19.92 -5.68
N TYR A 287 -3.55 -18.67 -5.81
CA TYR A 287 -4.75 -18.37 -6.60
C TYR A 287 -4.51 -18.49 -8.11
N CYS A 288 -3.32 -18.20 -8.60
CA CYS A 288 -2.96 -18.44 -10.01
C CYS A 288 -3.05 -19.94 -10.34
N GLU A 289 -2.48 -20.81 -9.52
CA GLU A 289 -2.54 -22.26 -9.72
C GLU A 289 -3.96 -22.82 -9.57
N LEU A 290 -4.75 -22.25 -8.66
CA LEU A 290 -6.17 -22.61 -8.55
C LEU A 290 -6.92 -22.29 -9.85
N HIS A 291 -6.69 -21.11 -10.42
CA HIS A 291 -7.24 -20.70 -11.70
C HIS A 291 -6.80 -21.62 -12.84
N GLU A 292 -5.50 -21.90 -12.96
CA GLU A 292 -4.91 -22.77 -13.99
C GLU A 292 -5.41 -24.20 -13.92
N SER A 293 -5.74 -24.70 -12.73
CA SER A 293 -6.36 -26.01 -12.54
C SER A 293 -7.84 -26.06 -12.95
N GLY A 294 -8.40 -24.95 -13.43
CA GLY A 294 -9.82 -24.83 -13.81
C GLY A 294 -10.79 -24.86 -12.64
N LYS A 295 -10.29 -24.70 -11.41
CA LYS A 295 -11.15 -24.64 -10.21
C LYS A 295 -11.70 -23.23 -10.04
N GLU A 296 -12.94 -23.16 -9.55
CA GLU A 296 -13.55 -21.88 -9.23
C GLU A 296 -12.84 -21.20 -8.07
N ILE A 297 -12.46 -19.93 -8.25
CA ILE A 297 -11.94 -19.09 -7.17
C ILE A 297 -13.12 -18.58 -6.34
N PRO A 298 -13.20 -18.90 -5.04
CA PRO A 298 -14.28 -18.43 -4.19
C PRO A 298 -14.28 -16.90 -4.08
N THR A 299 -15.47 -16.33 -4.18
CA THR A 299 -15.68 -14.88 -4.05
C THR A 299 -16.84 -14.58 -3.12
N TRP A 300 -16.81 -13.40 -2.48
CA TRP A 300 -17.79 -12.98 -1.49
C TRP A 300 -18.34 -11.60 -1.81
N HIS A 301 -19.49 -11.29 -1.22
CA HIS A 301 -20.08 -9.96 -1.38
C HIS A 301 -19.15 -8.89 -0.77
N ARG A 302 -18.90 -7.82 -1.53
CA ARG A 302 -18.01 -6.71 -1.15
C ARG A 302 -18.27 -6.16 0.28
N LEU A 303 -19.54 -6.05 0.69
CA LEU A 303 -19.89 -5.55 2.02
C LEU A 303 -19.28 -6.39 3.16
N LEU A 304 -19.18 -7.71 2.99
CA LEU A 304 -18.61 -8.60 4.00
C LEU A 304 -17.10 -8.38 4.12
N THR A 305 -16.41 -8.17 2.99
CA THR A 305 -14.98 -7.81 2.98
C THR A 305 -14.76 -6.45 3.60
N THR A 306 -15.62 -5.46 3.29
CA THR A 306 -15.55 -4.11 3.86
C THR A 306 -15.71 -4.12 5.37
N GLU A 307 -16.66 -4.91 5.89
CA GLU A 307 -16.87 -5.06 7.34
C GLU A 307 -15.65 -5.71 8.02
N ASN A 308 -15.13 -6.81 7.46
CA ASN A 308 -13.93 -7.46 7.98
C ASN A 308 -12.70 -6.53 7.96
N LYS A 309 -12.56 -5.72 6.88
CA LYS A 309 -11.51 -4.70 6.77
C LYS A 309 -11.65 -3.64 7.86
N TRP A 310 -12.88 -3.15 8.11
CA TRP A 310 -13.14 -2.22 9.21
C TRP A 310 -12.73 -2.79 10.57
N LEU A 311 -13.11 -4.04 10.85
CA LEU A 311 -12.73 -4.70 12.09
C LEU A 311 -11.20 -4.85 12.20
N ALA A 312 -10.50 -5.17 11.11
CA ALA A 312 -9.04 -5.23 11.08
C ALA A 312 -8.40 -3.86 11.32
N ALA A 313 -8.91 -2.79 10.71
CA ALA A 313 -8.46 -1.41 10.97
C ALA A 313 -8.67 -1.01 12.43
N ARG A 314 -9.77 -1.46 13.03
CA ARG A 314 -10.10 -1.14 14.43
C ARG A 314 -9.28 -1.92 15.46
N TYR A 315 -9.11 -3.22 15.27
CA TYR A 315 -8.60 -4.13 16.30
C TYR A 315 -7.27 -4.80 15.94
N GLY A 316 -6.69 -4.54 14.75
CA GLY A 316 -5.42 -5.15 14.33
C GLY A 316 -5.48 -6.67 14.32
N LEU A 317 -4.46 -7.31 14.87
CA LEU A 317 -4.32 -8.78 14.88
C LEU A 317 -5.42 -9.49 15.71
N GLU A 318 -6.00 -8.81 16.68
CA GLU A 318 -7.06 -9.35 17.53
C GLU A 318 -8.47 -9.15 16.95
N ALA A 319 -8.58 -8.58 15.73
CA ALA A 319 -9.85 -8.29 15.10
C ALA A 319 -10.76 -9.52 15.00
N PRO A 320 -11.98 -9.47 15.58
CA PRO A 320 -12.93 -10.58 15.48
C PRO A 320 -13.67 -10.51 14.14
N ILE A 321 -13.13 -11.11 13.09
CA ILE A 321 -13.67 -11.05 11.73
C ILE A 321 -14.49 -12.29 11.35
N MET A 322 -15.34 -12.16 10.35
CA MET A 322 -16.09 -13.27 9.78
C MET A 322 -15.14 -14.19 8.99
N ASP A 323 -15.19 -15.49 9.27
CA ASP A 323 -14.53 -16.50 8.45
C ASP A 323 -15.38 -16.81 7.20
N LEU A 324 -15.16 -16.03 6.14
CA LEU A 324 -15.94 -16.14 4.92
C LEU A 324 -15.70 -17.47 4.20
N ALA A 325 -14.50 -18.04 4.27
CA ALA A 325 -14.15 -19.28 3.58
C ALA A 325 -14.90 -20.50 4.12
N THR A 326 -15.21 -20.53 5.42
CA THR A 326 -15.93 -21.67 6.02
C THR A 326 -17.44 -21.46 6.14
N GLY A 327 -17.92 -20.23 5.91
CA GLY A 327 -19.32 -19.87 6.11
C GLY A 327 -19.83 -19.99 7.55
N ARG A 328 -18.93 -20.14 8.52
CA ARG A 328 -19.29 -20.24 9.94
C ARG A 328 -19.89 -18.93 10.42
N ARG A 329 -20.94 -19.04 11.26
CA ARG A 329 -21.63 -17.87 11.83
C ARG A 329 -20.83 -17.13 12.90
N ASN A 330 -19.80 -17.76 13.46
CA ASN A 330 -18.98 -17.16 14.51
C ASN A 330 -17.82 -16.37 13.93
N ARG A 331 -17.49 -15.26 14.57
CA ARG A 331 -16.27 -14.50 14.31
C ARG A 331 -15.06 -15.23 14.87
N VAL A 332 -13.92 -15.08 14.22
CA VAL A 332 -12.63 -15.61 14.67
C VAL A 332 -11.59 -14.49 14.66
N PRO A 333 -10.56 -14.53 15.53
CA PRO A 333 -9.46 -13.56 15.44
C PRO A 333 -8.80 -13.63 14.07
N VAL A 334 -8.49 -12.47 13.47
CA VAL A 334 -7.81 -12.42 12.17
C VAL A 334 -6.49 -13.19 12.19
N ALA A 335 -5.77 -13.15 13.32
CA ALA A 335 -4.54 -13.92 13.53
C ALA A 335 -4.74 -15.44 13.32
N GLN A 336 -5.93 -15.97 13.63
CA GLN A 336 -6.23 -17.38 13.36
C GLN A 336 -6.38 -17.65 11.86
N LEU A 337 -6.99 -16.71 11.11
CA LEU A 337 -7.11 -16.83 9.66
C LEU A 337 -5.73 -16.70 8.99
N VAL A 338 -4.88 -15.77 9.45
CA VAL A 338 -3.49 -15.67 8.98
C VAL A 338 -2.74 -16.97 9.17
N ARG A 339 -2.83 -17.61 10.36
CA ARG A 339 -2.19 -18.92 10.61
C ARG A 339 -2.72 -20.02 9.68
N ARG A 340 -4.01 -19.99 9.32
CA ARG A 340 -4.56 -20.92 8.34
C ARG A 340 -4.00 -20.66 6.95
N THR A 341 -4.08 -19.42 6.49
CA THR A 341 -3.55 -19.03 5.18
C THR A 341 -2.05 -19.34 5.08
N LEU A 342 -1.25 -19.12 6.14
CA LEU A 342 0.17 -19.52 6.16
C LEU A 342 0.38 -21.00 5.84
N ARG A 343 -0.40 -21.89 6.44
CA ARG A 343 -0.30 -23.33 6.14
C ARG A 343 -0.69 -23.65 4.69
N ASP A 344 -1.72 -22.96 4.19
CA ASP A 344 -2.23 -23.17 2.83
C ASP A 344 -1.21 -22.69 1.77
N VAL A 345 -0.45 -21.62 2.05
CA VAL A 345 0.52 -21.04 1.11
C VAL A 345 1.96 -21.55 1.29
N GLU A 346 2.28 -22.29 2.34
CA GLU A 346 3.63 -22.77 2.62
C GLU A 346 4.26 -23.59 1.45
N PRO A 347 3.50 -24.50 0.75
CA PRO A 347 4.02 -25.15 -0.44
C PRO A 347 4.43 -24.17 -1.56
N HIS A 348 3.60 -23.15 -1.79
CA HIS A 348 3.83 -22.13 -2.82
C HIS A 348 5.03 -21.23 -2.48
N ALA A 349 5.20 -20.87 -1.19
CA ALA A 349 6.37 -20.13 -0.73
C ALA A 349 7.68 -20.92 -0.92
N ARG A 350 7.62 -22.25 -0.72
CA ARG A 350 8.76 -23.16 -0.98
C ARG A 350 9.18 -23.12 -2.45
N GLU A 351 8.23 -23.20 -3.38
CA GLU A 351 8.50 -23.11 -4.81
C GLU A 351 9.04 -21.73 -5.23
N LEU A 352 8.66 -20.67 -4.50
CA LEU A 352 9.14 -19.30 -4.70
C LEU A 352 10.50 -19.02 -4.02
N GLY A 353 10.99 -19.96 -3.19
CA GLY A 353 12.21 -19.78 -2.41
C GLY A 353 12.09 -18.72 -1.32
N SER A 354 10.88 -18.50 -0.77
CA SER A 354 10.57 -17.47 0.23
C SER A 354 10.08 -18.02 1.58
N GLU A 355 10.40 -19.30 1.89
CA GLU A 355 9.99 -19.94 3.16
C GLU A 355 10.54 -19.21 4.38
N ARG A 356 11.80 -18.77 4.31
CA ARG A 356 12.48 -18.06 5.39
C ARG A 356 11.79 -16.73 5.70
N GLU A 357 11.49 -15.96 4.66
CA GLU A 357 10.86 -14.65 4.77
C GLU A 357 9.40 -14.79 5.23
N LEU A 358 8.71 -15.85 4.78
CA LEU A 358 7.35 -16.16 5.22
C LEU A 358 7.26 -16.44 6.73
N GLU A 359 8.33 -17.00 7.36
CA GLU A 359 8.38 -17.24 8.81
C GLU A 359 8.21 -15.94 9.61
N GLY A 360 8.66 -14.80 9.07
CA GLY A 360 8.49 -13.48 9.68
C GLY A 360 7.03 -13.12 9.97
N VAL A 361 6.06 -13.68 9.23
CA VAL A 361 4.63 -13.51 9.54
C VAL A 361 4.26 -14.14 10.89
N ARG A 362 4.84 -15.30 11.23
CA ARG A 362 4.66 -15.93 12.56
C ARG A 362 5.26 -15.06 13.66
N GLU A 363 6.39 -14.41 13.37
CA GLU A 363 7.01 -13.47 14.32
C GLU A 363 6.11 -12.23 14.55
N ILE A 364 5.51 -11.65 13.49
CA ILE A 364 4.54 -10.56 13.64
C ILE A 364 3.37 -11.03 14.53
N LEU A 365 2.81 -12.21 14.28
CA LEU A 365 1.73 -12.77 15.09
C LEU A 365 2.10 -13.03 16.56
N ALA A 366 3.39 -13.24 16.86
CA ALA A 366 3.87 -13.51 18.22
C ALA A 366 4.17 -12.22 19.00
N ARG A 367 4.77 -11.21 18.36
CA ARG A 367 5.24 -9.97 19.02
C ARG A 367 4.32 -8.77 18.86
N GLY A 368 3.31 -8.87 17.98
CA GLY A 368 2.45 -7.76 17.58
C GLY A 368 2.98 -7.00 16.37
N ASN A 369 2.10 -6.23 15.74
CA ASN A 369 2.36 -5.38 14.58
C ASN A 369 2.94 -4.00 14.98
N GLY A 370 3.06 -3.08 14.01
CA GLY A 370 3.56 -1.72 14.22
C GLY A 370 2.71 -0.91 15.20
N SER A 371 1.38 -1.05 15.14
CA SER A 371 0.45 -0.38 16.07
C SER A 371 0.66 -0.86 17.52
N ASP A 372 0.79 -2.18 17.73
CA ASP A 372 1.04 -2.74 19.06
C ASP A 372 2.37 -2.22 19.64
N ARG A 373 3.39 -2.05 18.82
CA ARG A 373 4.70 -1.50 19.23
C ARG A 373 4.57 -0.04 19.65
N GLN A 374 3.95 0.81 18.82
CA GLN A 374 3.75 2.22 19.11
C GLN A 374 2.93 2.42 20.40
N LEU A 375 1.87 1.63 20.59
CA LEU A 375 1.06 1.68 21.81
C LEU A 375 1.82 1.20 23.05
N ARG A 376 2.76 0.24 22.93
CA ARG A 376 3.62 -0.15 24.07
C ARG A 376 4.53 1.00 24.50
N VAL A 377 5.17 1.72 23.55
CA VAL A 377 6.02 2.90 23.86
C VAL A 377 5.18 3.98 24.55
N TRP A 378 4.02 4.32 23.96
CA TRP A 378 3.09 5.29 24.54
C TRP A 378 2.63 4.92 25.95
N ASN A 379 2.28 3.65 26.18
CA ASN A 379 1.76 3.20 27.49
C ASN A 379 2.85 3.23 28.57
N ALA A 380 4.11 3.05 28.20
CA ALA A 380 5.25 3.11 29.12
C ALA A 380 5.58 4.56 29.51
N ASN A 381 5.54 5.51 28.57
CA ASN A 381 6.13 6.82 28.75
C ASN A 381 5.11 7.96 28.71
N ARG A 382 3.95 7.76 28.06
CA ARG A 382 2.96 8.81 27.73
C ARG A 382 3.57 10.00 26.98
N ASP A 383 4.64 9.74 26.23
CA ASP A 383 5.35 10.70 25.42
C ASP A 383 5.19 10.33 23.93
N ILE A 384 4.46 11.18 23.17
CA ILE A 384 4.19 10.96 21.76
C ILE A 384 5.43 11.22 20.89
N VAL A 385 6.36 12.06 21.37
CA VAL A 385 7.62 12.33 20.69
C VAL A 385 8.51 11.10 20.75
N GLU A 386 8.53 10.38 21.88
CA GLU A 386 9.26 9.13 22.02
C GLU A 386 8.73 8.04 21.06
N VAL A 387 7.42 8.02 20.80
CA VAL A 387 6.84 7.11 19.79
C VAL A 387 7.43 7.38 18.40
N VAL A 388 7.54 8.65 18.00
CA VAL A 388 8.13 9.00 16.68
C VAL A 388 9.62 8.67 16.65
N ARG A 389 10.36 8.95 17.73
CA ARG A 389 11.77 8.61 17.85
C ARG A 389 12.00 7.11 17.67
N GLU A 390 11.24 6.27 18.33
CA GLU A 390 11.31 4.81 18.18
C GLU A 390 10.95 4.34 16.76
N ILE A 391 9.96 4.96 16.09
CA ILE A 391 9.67 4.70 14.69
C ILE A 391 10.88 4.98 13.83
N SER A 392 11.52 6.15 13.99
CA SER A 392 12.69 6.54 13.20
C SER A 392 13.87 5.60 13.44
N ILE A 393 14.23 5.34 14.70
CA ILE A 393 15.32 4.43 15.07
C ILE A 393 15.11 3.04 14.46
N ALA A 394 13.90 2.49 14.57
CA ALA A 394 13.58 1.16 14.04
C ALA A 394 13.54 1.12 12.50
N THR A 395 13.18 2.23 11.85
CA THR A 395 13.24 2.36 10.38
C THR A 395 14.68 2.39 9.89
N GLU A 396 15.55 3.16 10.56
CA GLU A 396 16.95 3.32 10.19
C GLU A 396 17.85 2.15 10.66
N ALA A 397 17.42 1.33 11.62
CA ALA A 397 18.21 0.18 12.11
C ALA A 397 18.49 -0.86 11.02
N ALA A 398 17.59 -0.99 10.02
CA ALA A 398 17.83 -1.82 8.83
C ALA A 398 19.06 -1.37 8.01
N ALA A 399 19.45 -0.10 8.13
CA ALA A 399 20.59 0.48 7.45
C ALA A 399 21.96 0.07 8.05
N VAL A 400 22.00 -0.36 9.30
CA VAL A 400 23.25 -0.60 10.04
C VAL A 400 23.75 -2.04 9.92
N SER A 401 22.88 -3.01 9.59
CA SER A 401 23.22 -4.44 9.62
C SER A 401 24.19 -4.88 8.50
N GLU A 402 24.33 -4.15 7.41
CA GLU A 402 25.28 -4.48 6.32
C GLU A 402 26.66 -3.87 6.50
N SER A 403 26.80 -2.72 7.18
CA SER A 403 28.11 -2.10 7.41
C SER A 403 28.98 -2.85 8.47
N ALA A 404 28.37 -3.77 9.22
CA ALA A 404 29.05 -4.60 10.21
C ALA A 404 29.49 -5.98 9.68
N ALA A 405 29.12 -6.32 8.43
CA ALA A 405 29.40 -7.61 7.81
C ALA A 405 30.46 -7.55 6.68
N ASN A 406 31.09 -6.38 6.45
CA ASN A 406 32.21 -6.20 5.50
C ASN A 406 33.52 -5.96 6.22
#